data_e69a3eaee7d377feb54777b518d991f3
#
_entry.id   e69a3eaee7d377feb54777b518d991f3
#
_cell.length_a   1.000
_cell.length_b   1.000
_cell.length_c   1.000
_cell.angle_alpha   90.00
_cell.angle_beta   90.00
_cell.angle_gamma   90.00
#
_symmetry.space_group_name_H-M   'P 1'
#
loop_
_entity.id
_entity.type
_entity.pdbx_description
1 polymer ?
#
loop_
_entity_poly.entity_id
_entity_poly.type
_entity_poly.pdbx_seq_one_letter_code
_entity_poly.pdbx_strand_id
1 'polypeptide(L)'
;KGVLNNRISEHILKNLSQIGIKNHLVKRLNMREQLIKFVDILPIEFIVRNIATGSLTKRLGIVEGTVLNDPLIEYCLKNDDLGDPLISREHIYAFNWAKKNEIEKINKQLLRINDFLIGLFRGVGIKLVDFKVEFGKVRNSSRNEIILADEISPDTCRLWDAKSEKKLDKDRFRKDLGNLIQAYKEVASRLGILYEESNIREVNF
;
A
#
# COMPACT_ATOMS: atom_id res chain seq x y z
N LYS A 1 16.01 -3.05 4.51
CA LYS A 1 14.72 -2.91 3.82
C LYS A 1 13.56 -3.27 4.75
N GLY A 2 13.47 -4.50 5.29
CA GLY A 2 12.35 -4.94 6.12
C GLY A 2 12.04 -4.03 7.33
N VAL A 3 13.06 -3.51 8.02
CA VAL A 3 12.87 -2.54 9.11
C VAL A 3 12.15 -1.28 8.64
N LEU A 4 12.52 -0.74 7.47
CA LEU A 4 11.89 0.46 6.92
C LEU A 4 10.43 0.19 6.54
N ASN A 5 10.16 -0.91 5.83
CA ASN A 5 8.81 -1.31 5.49
C ASN A 5 7.94 -1.50 6.73
N ASN A 6 8.45 -2.21 7.75
CA ASN A 6 7.73 -2.43 9.01
C ASN A 6 7.32 -1.11 9.67
N ARG A 7 8.23 -0.14 9.75
CA ARG A 7 7.96 1.16 10.36
C ARG A 7 7.02 2.04 9.52
N ILE A 8 7.20 2.07 8.20
CA ILE A 8 6.34 2.83 7.29
C ILE A 8 4.92 2.26 7.33
N SER A 9 4.78 0.94 7.23
CA SER A 9 3.49 0.26 7.28
C SER A 9 2.77 0.50 8.62
N GLU A 10 3.47 0.36 9.75
CA GLU A 10 2.91 0.71 11.07
C GLU A 10 2.37 2.12 11.10
N HIS A 11 3.17 3.10 10.66
CA HIS A 11 2.78 4.52 10.65
C HIS A 11 1.50 4.74 9.83
N ILE A 12 1.46 4.21 8.62
CA ILE A 12 0.31 4.37 7.73
C ILE A 12 -0.93 3.65 8.29
N LEU A 13 -0.81 2.40 8.73
CA LEU A 13 -1.94 1.63 9.25
C LEU A 13 -2.53 2.24 10.54
N LYS A 14 -1.70 2.81 11.42
CA LYS A 14 -2.17 3.56 12.60
C LYS A 14 -2.97 4.79 12.21
N ASN A 15 -2.48 5.59 11.26
CA ASN A 15 -3.19 6.77 10.80
C ASN A 15 -4.50 6.41 10.08
N LEU A 16 -4.52 5.35 9.27
CA LEU A 16 -5.74 4.83 8.66
C LEU A 16 -6.77 4.40 9.71
N SER A 17 -6.34 3.81 10.83
CA SER A 17 -7.24 3.48 11.94
C SER A 17 -7.91 4.72 12.53
N GLN A 18 -7.19 5.85 12.65
CA GLN A 18 -7.72 7.11 13.19
C GLN A 18 -8.84 7.69 12.31
N ILE A 19 -8.80 7.47 11.01
CA ILE A 19 -9.87 7.87 10.08
C ILE A 19 -10.95 6.80 9.89
N GLY A 20 -10.96 5.75 10.74
CA GLY A 20 -11.97 4.70 10.75
C GLY A 20 -11.80 3.60 9.72
N ILE A 21 -10.61 3.45 9.11
CA ILE A 21 -10.27 2.29 8.28
C ILE A 21 -9.75 1.17 9.18
N LYS A 22 -10.59 0.17 9.40
CA LYS A 22 -10.21 -0.99 10.20
C LYS A 22 -9.15 -1.81 9.47
N ASN A 23 -8.09 -2.18 10.19
CA ASN A 23 -7.00 -2.98 9.65
C ASN A 23 -6.52 -4.03 10.67
N HIS A 24 -5.63 -4.89 10.21
CA HIS A 24 -5.13 -6.01 10.99
C HIS A 24 -4.08 -5.64 12.04
N LEU A 25 -3.48 -4.44 11.97
CA LEU A 25 -2.42 -4.05 12.90
C LEU A 25 -2.96 -3.94 14.33
N VAL A 26 -2.30 -4.60 15.28
CA VAL A 26 -2.52 -4.42 16.72
C VAL A 26 -1.45 -3.51 17.29
N LYS A 27 -0.17 -3.89 17.15
CA LYS A 27 0.98 -3.09 17.56
C LYS A 27 2.28 -3.59 16.93
N ARG A 28 3.28 -2.73 16.84
CA ARG A 28 4.64 -3.15 16.54
C ARG A 28 5.28 -3.78 17.78
N LEU A 29 5.94 -4.92 17.61
CA LEU A 29 6.67 -5.62 18.66
C LEU A 29 8.13 -5.17 18.73
N ASN A 30 8.77 -5.05 17.57
CA ASN A 30 10.17 -4.61 17.46
C ASN A 30 10.43 -3.99 16.07
N MET A 31 11.68 -3.86 15.68
CA MET A 31 12.08 -3.23 14.41
C MET A 31 11.61 -4.01 13.17
N ARG A 32 11.29 -5.29 13.28
CA ARG A 32 10.97 -6.18 12.15
C ARG A 32 9.62 -6.88 12.27
N GLU A 33 8.99 -6.82 13.44
CA GLU A 33 7.79 -7.62 13.73
C GLU A 33 6.63 -6.75 14.18
N GLN A 34 5.43 -7.15 13.77
CA GLN A 34 4.16 -6.59 14.19
C GLN A 34 3.26 -7.69 14.72
N LEU A 35 2.52 -7.40 15.76
CA LEU A 35 1.37 -8.19 16.18
C LEU A 35 0.18 -7.75 15.35
N ILE A 36 -0.46 -8.70 14.68
CA ILE A 36 -1.61 -8.47 13.83
C ILE A 36 -2.78 -9.36 14.24
N LYS A 37 -3.99 -8.96 13.89
CA LYS A 37 -5.17 -9.82 13.96
C LYS A 37 -5.02 -10.91 12.91
N PHE A 38 -5.40 -12.13 13.29
CA PHE A 38 -5.43 -13.23 12.33
C PHE A 38 -6.64 -13.07 11.41
N VAL A 39 -6.39 -13.02 10.11
CA VAL A 39 -7.42 -12.87 9.08
C VAL A 39 -7.28 -13.93 8.00
N ASP A 40 -8.39 -14.39 7.49
CA ASP A 40 -8.45 -15.23 6.29
C ASP A 40 -8.45 -14.30 5.08
N ILE A 41 -7.31 -14.19 4.41
CA ILE A 41 -7.11 -13.29 3.27
C ILE A 41 -8.03 -13.68 2.10
N LEU A 42 -8.69 -12.70 1.50
CA LEU A 42 -9.37 -12.90 0.23
C LEU A 42 -8.32 -13.20 -0.86
N PRO A 43 -8.57 -14.14 -1.77
CA PRO A 43 -7.61 -14.47 -2.84
C PRO A 43 -7.59 -13.38 -3.94
N ILE A 44 -7.61 -12.12 -3.54
CA ILE A 44 -7.72 -10.96 -4.41
C ILE A 44 -6.75 -9.89 -3.93
N GLU A 45 -5.92 -9.43 -4.85
CA GLU A 45 -5.16 -8.19 -4.68
C GLU A 45 -5.94 -7.03 -5.27
N PHE A 46 -6.01 -5.93 -4.53
CA PHE A 46 -6.70 -4.71 -4.93
C PHE A 46 -5.67 -3.64 -5.27
N ILE A 47 -5.72 -3.12 -6.49
CA ILE A 47 -4.81 -2.07 -6.96
C ILE A 47 -5.62 -0.82 -7.22
N VAL A 48 -5.16 0.31 -6.68
CA VAL A 48 -5.73 1.63 -6.99
C VAL A 48 -4.67 2.46 -7.70
N ARG A 49 -5.00 2.97 -8.88
CA ARG A 49 -4.07 3.75 -9.72
C ARG A 49 -4.57 5.17 -9.92
N ASN A 50 -3.68 6.13 -9.69
CA ASN A 50 -3.88 7.55 -9.95
C ASN A 50 -3.14 8.02 -11.20
N ILE A 51 -2.05 7.34 -11.54
CA ILE A 51 -1.16 7.65 -12.67
C ILE A 51 -0.88 6.35 -13.42
N ALA A 52 -0.94 6.40 -14.75
CA ALA A 52 -0.68 5.22 -15.57
C ALA A 52 0.79 4.82 -15.55
N THR A 53 1.07 3.58 -15.14
CA THR A 53 2.40 2.98 -15.15
C THR A 53 2.34 1.45 -15.13
N GLY A 54 3.48 0.81 -15.31
CA GLY A 54 3.64 -0.64 -15.17
C GLY A 54 2.79 -1.44 -16.15
N SER A 55 2.01 -2.42 -15.64
CA SER A 55 1.19 -3.30 -16.48
C SER A 55 0.06 -2.56 -17.22
N LEU A 56 -0.47 -1.47 -16.65
CA LEU A 56 -1.54 -0.70 -17.27
C LEU A 56 -1.10 -0.08 -18.59
N THR A 57 0.09 0.55 -18.62
CA THR A 57 0.62 1.17 -19.84
C THR A 57 0.89 0.15 -20.92
N LYS A 58 1.39 -1.03 -20.55
CA LYS A 58 1.66 -2.12 -21.50
C LYS A 58 0.38 -2.71 -22.10
N ARG A 59 -0.67 -2.86 -21.28
CA ARG A 59 -1.93 -3.47 -21.74
C ARG A 59 -2.77 -2.56 -22.62
N LEU A 60 -2.77 -1.26 -22.32
CA LEU A 60 -3.65 -0.29 -22.98
C LEU A 60 -2.92 0.67 -23.93
N GLY A 61 -1.58 0.55 -24.06
CA GLY A 61 -0.80 1.46 -24.90
C GLY A 61 -0.78 2.91 -24.42
N ILE A 62 -1.08 3.16 -23.14
CA ILE A 62 -1.12 4.51 -22.56
C ILE A 62 0.31 4.95 -22.19
N VAL A 63 0.61 6.21 -22.38
CA VAL A 63 1.91 6.80 -22.04
C VAL A 63 2.13 6.74 -20.53
N GLU A 64 3.33 6.28 -20.09
CA GLU A 64 3.71 6.27 -18.66
C GLU A 64 3.68 7.70 -18.12
N GLY A 65 3.09 7.89 -16.95
CA GLY A 65 2.96 9.21 -16.33
C GLY A 65 1.64 9.92 -16.62
N THR A 66 0.79 9.38 -17.51
CA THR A 66 -0.55 9.93 -17.73
C THR A 66 -1.36 9.92 -16.44
N VAL A 67 -1.81 11.08 -15.98
CA VAL A 67 -2.71 11.23 -14.83
C VAL A 67 -4.11 10.76 -15.24
N LEU A 68 -4.69 9.90 -14.40
CA LEU A 68 -6.06 9.41 -14.62
C LEU A 68 -7.06 10.43 -14.09
N ASN A 69 -8.18 10.62 -14.79
CA ASN A 69 -9.24 11.55 -14.36
C ASN A 69 -9.86 11.10 -13.02
N ASP A 70 -10.06 9.79 -12.89
CA ASP A 70 -10.57 9.14 -11.67
C ASP A 70 -9.63 8.02 -11.25
N PRO A 71 -9.56 7.69 -9.95
CA PRO A 71 -8.79 6.54 -9.47
C PRO A 71 -9.32 5.24 -10.10
N LEU A 72 -8.45 4.52 -10.78
CA LEU A 72 -8.79 3.22 -11.38
C LEU A 72 -8.57 2.11 -10.35
N ILE A 73 -9.64 1.36 -10.04
CA ILE A 73 -9.56 0.16 -9.19
C ILE A 73 -9.46 -1.07 -10.09
N GLU A 74 -8.41 -1.86 -9.90
CA GLU A 74 -8.19 -3.15 -10.55
C GLU A 74 -8.12 -4.27 -9.51
N TYR A 75 -8.46 -5.47 -9.95
CA TYR A 75 -8.42 -6.70 -9.14
C TYR A 75 -7.49 -7.69 -9.81
N CYS A 76 -6.61 -8.32 -9.02
CA CYS A 76 -5.80 -9.44 -9.48
C CYS A 76 -6.12 -10.66 -8.62
N LEU A 77 -6.10 -11.86 -9.22
CA LEU A 77 -6.11 -13.09 -8.45
C LEU A 77 -4.76 -13.20 -7.74
N LYS A 78 -4.79 -13.39 -6.42
CA LYS A 78 -3.58 -13.63 -5.63
C LYS A 78 -3.10 -15.06 -5.86
N ASN A 79 -2.25 -15.23 -6.84
CA ASN A 79 -1.66 -16.52 -7.21
C ASN A 79 -0.33 -16.32 -7.92
N ASP A 80 0.76 -16.45 -7.18
CA ASP A 80 2.13 -16.24 -7.67
C ASP A 80 2.47 -17.16 -8.85
N ASP A 81 1.97 -18.41 -8.83
CA ASP A 81 2.24 -19.39 -9.90
C ASP A 81 1.60 -18.98 -11.23
N LEU A 82 0.51 -18.22 -11.18
CA LEU A 82 -0.16 -17.67 -12.36
C LEU A 82 0.29 -16.23 -12.68
N GLY A 83 1.19 -15.64 -11.88
CA GLY A 83 1.67 -14.26 -12.04
C GLY A 83 0.62 -13.20 -11.72
N ASP A 84 -0.25 -13.46 -10.76
CA ASP A 84 -1.29 -12.54 -10.25
C ASP A 84 -2.14 -11.93 -11.39
N PRO A 85 -2.87 -12.77 -12.16
CA PRO A 85 -3.57 -12.31 -13.36
C PRO A 85 -4.70 -11.33 -13.01
N LEU A 86 -4.88 -10.34 -13.88
CA LEU A 86 -6.00 -9.40 -13.79
C LEU A 86 -7.33 -10.15 -13.93
N ILE A 87 -8.28 -9.84 -13.05
CA ILE A 87 -9.62 -10.43 -13.02
C ILE A 87 -10.69 -9.35 -13.01
N SER A 88 -11.90 -9.68 -13.44
CA SER A 88 -13.06 -8.82 -13.34
C SER A 88 -13.87 -9.12 -12.06
N ARG A 89 -14.84 -8.24 -11.75
CA ARG A 89 -15.79 -8.49 -10.65
C ARG A 89 -16.62 -9.75 -10.89
N GLU A 90 -16.94 -10.03 -12.15
CA GLU A 90 -17.71 -11.21 -12.57
C GLU A 90 -16.96 -12.49 -12.24
N HIS A 91 -15.62 -12.52 -12.45
CA HIS A 91 -14.80 -13.65 -12.00
C HIS A 91 -14.88 -13.83 -10.48
N ILE A 92 -14.77 -12.73 -9.70
CA ILE A 92 -14.85 -12.78 -8.24
C ILE A 92 -16.16 -13.42 -7.78
N TYR A 93 -17.27 -13.05 -8.42
CA TYR A 93 -18.60 -13.54 -8.06
C TYR A 93 -18.84 -14.96 -8.53
N ALA A 94 -18.44 -15.29 -9.77
CA ALA A 94 -18.60 -16.61 -10.35
C ALA A 94 -17.85 -17.70 -9.57
N PHE A 95 -16.67 -17.37 -9.06
CA PHE A 95 -15.85 -18.30 -8.25
C PHE A 95 -16.07 -18.16 -6.74
N ASN A 96 -17.04 -17.33 -6.29
CA ASN A 96 -17.36 -17.12 -4.88
C ASN A 96 -16.16 -16.67 -4.01
N TRP A 97 -15.19 -15.97 -4.58
CA TRP A 97 -14.04 -15.44 -3.82
C TRP A 97 -14.45 -14.34 -2.85
N ALA A 98 -15.45 -13.53 -3.22
CA ALA A 98 -16.11 -12.57 -2.35
C ALA A 98 -17.54 -12.28 -2.83
N LYS A 99 -18.39 -11.82 -1.91
CA LYS A 99 -19.77 -11.41 -2.24
C LYS A 99 -19.79 -10.00 -2.84
N LYS A 100 -20.82 -9.70 -3.65
CA LYS A 100 -21.00 -8.39 -4.28
C LYS A 100 -20.97 -7.24 -3.26
N ASN A 101 -21.71 -7.37 -2.17
CA ASN A 101 -21.75 -6.35 -1.11
C ASN A 101 -20.42 -6.20 -0.35
N GLU A 102 -19.58 -7.25 -0.30
CA GLU A 102 -18.24 -7.19 0.27
C GLU A 102 -17.32 -6.36 -0.63
N ILE A 103 -17.33 -6.62 -1.94
CA ILE A 103 -16.55 -5.86 -2.93
C ILE A 103 -16.97 -4.37 -2.97
N GLU A 104 -18.27 -4.09 -2.91
CA GLU A 104 -18.76 -2.70 -2.85
C GLU A 104 -18.27 -1.96 -1.60
N LYS A 105 -18.25 -2.63 -0.43
CA LYS A 105 -17.69 -2.06 0.79
C LYS A 105 -16.18 -1.85 0.71
N ILE A 106 -15.46 -2.82 0.15
CA ILE A 106 -14.00 -2.72 -0.06
C ILE A 106 -13.70 -1.54 -0.99
N ASN A 107 -14.41 -1.41 -2.12
CA ASN A 107 -14.18 -0.31 -3.06
C ASN A 107 -14.36 1.08 -2.42
N LYS A 108 -15.38 1.25 -1.57
CA LYS A 108 -15.56 2.48 -0.80
C LYS A 108 -14.37 2.74 0.16
N GLN A 109 -13.84 1.69 0.78
CA GLN A 109 -12.65 1.83 1.64
C GLN A 109 -11.41 2.16 0.82
N LEU A 110 -11.23 1.51 -0.35
CA LEU A 110 -10.08 1.77 -1.25
C LEU A 110 -10.01 3.24 -1.67
N LEU A 111 -11.12 3.87 -2.03
CA LEU A 111 -11.15 5.29 -2.38
C LEU A 111 -10.77 6.17 -1.17
N ARG A 112 -11.29 5.88 0.02
CA ARG A 112 -10.93 6.60 1.25
C ARG A 112 -9.44 6.42 1.61
N ILE A 113 -8.91 5.20 1.43
CA ILE A 113 -7.48 4.92 1.61
C ILE A 113 -6.67 5.72 0.60
N ASN A 114 -7.11 5.75 -0.66
CA ASN A 114 -6.45 6.51 -1.73
C ASN A 114 -6.37 7.99 -1.39
N ASP A 115 -7.47 8.62 -1.03
CA ASP A 115 -7.52 10.03 -0.66
C ASP A 115 -6.59 10.36 0.51
N PHE A 116 -6.60 9.49 1.53
CA PHE A 116 -5.70 9.63 2.68
C PHE A 116 -4.24 9.53 2.26
N LEU A 117 -3.88 8.51 1.48
CA LEU A 117 -2.50 8.29 1.04
C LEU A 117 -2.00 9.40 0.10
N ILE A 118 -2.86 9.90 -0.80
CA ILE A 118 -2.54 11.05 -1.64
C ILE A 118 -2.20 12.27 -0.76
N GLY A 119 -3.03 12.57 0.23
CA GLY A 119 -2.83 13.68 1.16
C GLY A 119 -1.54 13.52 1.97
N LEU A 120 -1.33 12.33 2.55
CA LEU A 120 -0.15 12.01 3.35
C LEU A 120 1.15 12.19 2.54
N PHE A 121 1.24 11.57 1.37
CA PHE A 121 2.44 11.62 0.55
C PHE A 121 2.66 12.99 -0.08
N ARG A 122 1.60 13.65 -0.55
CA ARG A 122 1.68 15.01 -1.11
C ARG A 122 2.19 16.01 -0.09
N GLY A 123 1.78 15.88 1.18
CA GLY A 123 2.24 16.74 2.28
C GLY A 123 3.76 16.69 2.50
N VAL A 124 4.42 15.63 2.08
CA VAL A 124 5.88 15.44 2.17
C VAL A 124 6.60 15.46 0.81
N GLY A 125 5.95 16.02 -0.22
CA GLY A 125 6.54 16.18 -1.55
C GLY A 125 6.70 14.87 -2.34
N ILE A 126 5.82 13.91 -2.12
CA ILE A 126 5.78 12.62 -2.85
C ILE A 126 4.46 12.49 -3.60
N LYS A 127 4.50 12.01 -4.83
CA LYS A 127 3.31 11.62 -5.63
C LYS A 127 2.99 10.15 -5.37
N LEU A 128 1.76 9.84 -4.97
CA LEU A 128 1.23 8.48 -4.97
C LEU A 128 0.77 8.12 -6.39
N VAL A 129 1.47 7.24 -7.03
CA VAL A 129 1.16 6.77 -8.40
C VAL A 129 0.10 5.70 -8.38
N ASP A 130 0.34 4.64 -7.65
CA ASP A 130 -0.60 3.57 -7.35
C ASP A 130 -0.21 2.86 -6.05
N PHE A 131 -1.12 2.03 -5.55
CA PHE A 131 -0.83 1.12 -4.46
C PHE A 131 -1.62 -0.17 -4.58
N LYS A 132 -1.08 -1.23 -3.98
CA LYS A 132 -1.69 -2.56 -3.86
C LYS A 132 -1.95 -2.85 -2.39
N VAL A 133 -3.12 -3.37 -2.09
CA VAL A 133 -3.50 -3.82 -0.75
C VAL A 133 -4.31 -5.11 -0.81
N GLU A 134 -4.41 -5.77 0.32
CA GLU A 134 -5.21 -6.97 0.51
C GLU A 134 -6.27 -6.74 1.60
N PHE A 135 -7.32 -7.54 1.56
CA PHE A 135 -8.35 -7.56 2.59
C PHE A 135 -8.56 -8.98 3.08
N GLY A 136 -8.94 -9.12 4.33
CA GLY A 136 -9.23 -10.43 4.91
C GLY A 136 -10.39 -10.40 5.89
N LYS A 137 -10.99 -11.57 6.10
CA LYS A 137 -12.06 -11.80 7.09
C LYS A 137 -11.44 -12.09 8.43
N VAL A 138 -11.84 -11.35 9.46
CA VAL A 138 -11.34 -11.59 10.82
C VAL A 138 -11.82 -12.96 11.29
N ARG A 139 -10.89 -13.85 11.62
CA ARG A 139 -11.21 -15.18 12.13
C ARG A 139 -11.88 -15.07 13.49
N ASN A 140 -12.90 -15.89 13.74
CA ASN A 140 -13.71 -15.90 14.96
C ASN A 140 -14.51 -14.60 15.22
N SER A 141 -14.71 -13.75 14.22
CA SER A 141 -15.64 -12.63 14.33
C SER A 141 -17.06 -13.08 14.01
N SER A 142 -17.99 -12.89 14.95
CA SER A 142 -19.42 -13.17 14.75
C SER A 142 -20.04 -12.35 13.60
N ARG A 143 -19.36 -11.29 13.14
CA ARG A 143 -19.84 -10.37 12.11
C ARG A 143 -19.21 -10.57 10.73
N ASN A 144 -18.37 -11.60 10.54
CA ASN A 144 -17.61 -11.78 9.28
C ASN A 144 -16.97 -10.47 8.79
N GLU A 145 -16.34 -9.75 9.72
CA GLU A 145 -15.78 -8.43 9.44
C GLU A 145 -14.60 -8.52 8.49
N ILE A 146 -14.67 -7.77 7.38
CA ILE A 146 -13.57 -7.63 6.43
C ILE A 146 -12.77 -6.38 6.80
N ILE A 147 -11.47 -6.54 6.94
CA ILE A 147 -10.54 -5.47 7.28
C ILE A 147 -9.37 -5.43 6.32
N LEU A 148 -8.74 -4.26 6.23
CA LEU A 148 -7.49 -4.06 5.49
C LEU A 148 -6.40 -4.92 6.13
N ALA A 149 -5.64 -5.61 5.30
CA ALA A 149 -4.53 -6.46 5.67
C ALA A 149 -3.31 -6.16 4.80
N ASP A 150 -2.24 -6.96 4.96
CA ASP A 150 -0.95 -6.78 4.30
C ASP A 150 -0.25 -5.45 4.70
N GLU A 151 0.88 -5.16 4.10
CA GLU A 151 1.63 -3.93 4.34
C GLU A 151 1.19 -2.79 3.40
N ILE A 152 1.39 -1.55 3.86
CA ILE A 152 1.42 -0.38 2.98
C ILE A 152 2.80 0.25 3.12
N SER A 153 3.61 0.09 2.08
CA SER A 153 5.02 0.46 2.08
C SER A 153 5.51 0.76 0.66
N PRO A 154 6.76 1.20 0.46
CA PRO A 154 7.32 1.35 -0.88
C PRO A 154 7.45 0.02 -1.67
N ASP A 155 7.17 -1.14 -1.06
CA ASP A 155 7.05 -2.41 -1.79
C ASP A 155 5.68 -2.59 -2.44
N THR A 156 4.64 -2.01 -1.86
CA THR A 156 3.24 -2.11 -2.31
C THR A 156 2.70 -0.81 -2.91
N CYS A 157 3.43 0.30 -2.77
CA CYS A 157 3.10 1.60 -3.36
C CYS A 157 4.14 1.98 -4.42
N ARG A 158 3.69 2.58 -5.54
CA ARG A 158 4.57 3.36 -6.40
C ARG A 158 4.55 4.82 -5.98
N LEU A 159 5.74 5.31 -5.67
CA LEU A 159 5.97 6.63 -5.09
C LEU A 159 7.00 7.39 -5.92
N TRP A 160 6.63 8.57 -6.42
CA TRP A 160 7.55 9.41 -7.15
C TRP A 160 7.80 10.72 -6.40
N ASP A 161 9.03 11.19 -6.42
CA ASP A 161 9.34 12.55 -5.96
C ASP A 161 8.52 13.57 -6.75
N ALA A 162 7.87 14.49 -6.06
CA ALA A 162 6.91 15.40 -6.69
C ALA A 162 7.56 16.41 -7.66
N LYS A 163 8.86 16.70 -7.49
CA LYS A 163 9.58 17.67 -8.31
C LYS A 163 10.40 17.01 -9.41
N SER A 164 11.18 16.00 -9.06
CA SER A 164 12.14 15.34 -9.96
C SER A 164 11.57 14.10 -10.66
N GLU A 165 10.39 13.61 -10.25
CA GLU A 165 9.77 12.36 -10.71
C GLU A 165 10.64 11.10 -10.46
N LYS A 166 11.67 11.24 -9.66
CA LYS A 166 12.52 10.13 -9.23
C LYS A 166 11.68 9.08 -8.49
N LYS A 167 11.85 7.82 -8.88
CA LYS A 167 11.14 6.70 -8.24
C LYS A 167 11.71 6.42 -6.86
N LEU A 168 10.85 6.34 -5.85
CA LEU A 168 11.20 6.14 -4.44
C LEU A 168 10.70 4.79 -3.89
N ASP A 169 10.37 3.86 -4.77
CA ASP A 169 9.70 2.59 -4.49
C ASP A 169 10.42 1.39 -5.11
N LYS A 170 9.78 0.21 -5.06
CA LYS A 170 10.30 -1.06 -5.56
C LYS A 170 10.61 -1.07 -7.08
N ASP A 171 10.06 -0.13 -7.85
CA ASP A 171 10.39 -0.02 -9.29
C ASP A 171 11.86 0.32 -9.52
N ARG A 172 12.56 0.90 -8.52
CA ARG A 172 14.04 1.04 -8.58
C ARG A 172 14.75 -0.30 -8.73
N PHE A 173 14.27 -1.33 -8.03
CA PHE A 173 14.78 -2.70 -8.16
C PHE A 173 14.32 -3.34 -9.49
N ARG A 174 13.02 -3.23 -9.82
CA ARG A 174 12.46 -3.82 -11.05
C ARG A 174 13.09 -3.27 -12.33
N LYS A 175 13.53 -2.01 -12.31
CA LYS A 175 14.11 -1.29 -13.45
C LYS A 175 15.63 -1.09 -13.33
N ASP A 176 16.28 -1.80 -12.40
CA ASP A 176 17.73 -1.74 -12.13
C ASP A 176 18.29 -0.30 -11.94
N LEU A 177 17.53 0.55 -11.25
CA LEU A 177 17.90 1.94 -11.01
C LEU A 177 18.84 2.14 -9.80
N GLY A 178 19.20 1.06 -9.10
CA GLY A 178 20.07 1.08 -7.93
C GLY A 178 19.52 1.85 -6.72
N ASN A 179 20.29 1.90 -5.64
CA ASN A 179 20.01 2.72 -4.44
C ASN A 179 18.61 2.54 -3.80
N LEU A 180 18.05 1.33 -3.85
CA LEU A 180 16.72 1.01 -3.31
C LEU A 180 16.58 1.37 -1.82
N ILE A 181 17.57 0.98 -1.00
CA ILE A 181 17.54 1.25 0.45
C ILE A 181 17.54 2.74 0.74
N GLN A 182 18.31 3.54 -0.04
CA GLN A 182 18.34 4.99 0.12
C GLN A 182 17.00 5.63 -0.23
N ALA A 183 16.31 5.15 -1.27
CA ALA A 183 14.97 5.62 -1.61
C ALA A 183 13.96 5.33 -0.48
N TYR A 184 14.01 4.16 0.15
CA TYR A 184 13.15 3.81 1.27
C TYR A 184 13.46 4.63 2.52
N LYS A 185 14.75 4.91 2.80
CA LYS A 185 15.17 5.83 3.86
C LYS A 185 14.62 7.24 3.61
N GLU A 186 14.67 7.71 2.37
CA GLU A 186 14.13 9.02 1.98
C GLU A 186 12.63 9.11 2.25
N VAL A 187 11.85 8.09 1.85
CA VAL A 187 10.40 8.03 2.17
C VAL A 187 10.18 8.06 3.68
N ALA A 188 10.89 7.23 4.44
CA ALA A 188 10.75 7.16 5.89
C ALA A 188 11.15 8.48 6.58
N SER A 189 12.21 9.15 6.12
CA SER A 189 12.66 10.44 6.63
C SER A 189 11.62 11.54 6.37
N ARG A 190 11.12 11.64 5.14
CA ARG A 190 10.08 12.61 4.77
C ARG A 190 8.78 12.42 5.55
N LEU A 191 8.43 11.17 5.89
CA LEU A 191 7.28 10.85 6.74
C LEU A 191 7.55 11.10 8.24
N GLY A 192 8.73 11.56 8.63
CA GLY A 192 9.10 11.77 10.03
C GLY A 192 9.27 10.49 10.85
N ILE A 193 9.46 9.34 10.17
CA ILE A 193 9.56 8.03 10.82
C ILE A 193 10.99 7.73 11.29
N LEU A 194 11.99 8.23 10.55
CA LEU A 194 13.38 8.17 10.96
C LEU A 194 13.68 9.46 11.75
N TYR A 195 13.91 9.32 13.04
CA TYR A 195 14.61 10.39 13.77
C TYR A 195 16.02 10.44 13.18
N GLU A 196 16.45 11.61 12.71
CA GLU A 196 17.86 11.88 12.57
C GLU A 196 18.47 11.66 13.94
N GLU A 197 19.56 10.92 14.03
CA GLU A 197 20.43 10.90 15.22
C GLU A 197 21.12 12.27 15.35
N SER A 198 20.33 13.32 15.48
CA SER A 198 20.82 14.66 15.72
C SER A 198 20.58 15.01 17.17
N ASN A 199 21.71 15.01 17.92
CA ASN A 199 21.88 15.67 19.21
C ASN A 199 21.23 15.01 20.42
N ILE A 200 21.62 13.77 20.75
CA ILE A 200 21.85 13.50 22.16
C ILE A 200 23.12 14.29 22.53
N ARG A 201 22.96 15.52 22.98
CA ARG A 201 24.03 16.20 23.73
C ARG A 201 24.28 15.30 24.93
N GLU A 202 25.50 14.78 25.05
CA GLU A 202 25.96 14.19 26.29
C GLU A 202 25.77 15.25 27.39
N VAL A 203 24.81 15.05 28.25
CA VAL A 203 24.70 15.78 29.51
C VAL A 203 25.75 15.16 30.40
N ASN A 204 26.94 15.74 30.43
CA ASN A 204 27.95 15.43 31.43
C ASN A 204 27.38 15.84 32.78
N PHE A 205 27.12 14.88 33.67
CA PHE A 205 26.85 15.06 35.08
C PHE A 205 28.16 15.26 35.82
#